data_b0ce32201427f0c1e9c7b28b33225c06
#
_entry.id   b0ce32201427f0c1e9c7b28b33225c06
#
_cell.length_a   1.000
_cell.length_b   1.000
_cell.length_c   1.000
_cell.angle_alpha   90.00
_cell.angle_beta   90.00
_cell.angle_gamma   90.00
#
_symmetry.space_group_name_H-M   'P 1'
#
loop_
_entity.id
_entity.type
_entity.pdbx_description
1 polymer ?
#
loop_
_entity_poly.entity_id
_entity_poly.type
_entity_poly.pdbx_seq_one_letter_code
_entity_poly.pdbx_strand_id
1 'polypeptide(L)'
;DLIILIGTNPKLEAPIINHKIFKAYNNGAEVFNMGEDISLNYPIHYIGRQLEDLNSNKLTKALKQSKNPLIIVGPAYLNNIKSADTLESLFSFAKKNKIIDDKTNNLNFLNSHASRVGQLLLGNTSKNNCQPFSSINYQEYDLVMSFSSEVISKNCFKDTYKVYFGHHGDEGAMCADIVLPTPLYTEKNGIFVNIEGRPQEAKKCHNPIGLAKEEWTILKELSNQLSLSFEIESFEDLRSKLSKEFPDLMKFQQIIEFSENSNFDKPYNFENCSISYPIENFYMSDVISKNSITMAKCVEEILPKPLMEKTA
;
A
#
# COMPACT_ATOMS: atom_id res chain seq x y z
N ASP A 1 3.04 1.90 25.39
CA ASP A 1 3.96 1.19 26.27
C ASP A 1 4.47 -0.13 25.70
N LEU A 2 3.76 -0.71 24.73
CA LEU A 2 4.15 -1.90 23.99
C LEU A 2 3.82 -1.74 22.51
N ILE A 3 4.78 -2.01 21.63
CA ILE A 3 4.59 -1.92 20.16
C ILE A 3 4.99 -3.25 19.55
N ILE A 4 4.11 -3.82 18.71
CA ILE A 4 4.35 -5.06 18.00
C ILE A 4 4.38 -4.76 16.50
N LEU A 5 5.52 -4.99 15.88
CA LEU A 5 5.73 -4.88 14.45
C LEU A 5 5.51 -6.25 13.79
N ILE A 6 4.63 -6.33 12.81
CA ILE A 6 4.31 -7.56 12.09
C ILE A 6 4.62 -7.36 10.61
N GLY A 7 5.67 -8.00 10.11
CA GLY A 7 6.05 -7.94 8.70
C GLY A 7 6.26 -6.52 8.17
N THR A 8 6.93 -5.67 8.96
CA THR A 8 7.29 -4.31 8.57
C THR A 8 8.72 -3.96 8.98
N ASN A 9 9.41 -3.24 8.10
CA ASN A 9 10.63 -2.52 8.43
C ASN A 9 10.33 -1.02 8.42
N PRO A 10 9.89 -0.43 9.53
CA PRO A 10 9.45 0.96 9.57
C PRO A 10 10.57 1.96 9.24
N LYS A 11 11.84 1.56 9.32
CA LYS A 11 12.98 2.39 8.92
C LYS A 11 12.96 2.65 7.39
N LEU A 12 12.54 1.66 6.60
CA LEU A 12 12.49 1.75 5.14
C LEU A 12 11.09 2.13 4.63
N GLU A 13 10.04 1.57 5.23
CA GLU A 13 8.67 1.70 4.76
C GLU A 13 7.96 2.97 5.25
N ALA A 14 8.26 3.39 6.49
CA ALA A 14 7.57 4.51 7.15
C ALA A 14 8.50 5.26 8.13
N PRO A 15 9.51 6.02 7.63
CA PRO A 15 10.52 6.66 8.48
C PRO A 15 9.97 7.60 9.56
N ILE A 16 8.85 8.29 9.26
CA ILE A 16 8.19 9.16 10.25
C ILE A 16 7.57 8.35 11.38
N ILE A 17 6.95 7.20 11.06
CA ILE A 17 6.42 6.28 12.07
C ILE A 17 7.57 5.68 12.87
N ASN A 18 8.67 5.29 12.23
CA ASN A 18 9.86 4.81 12.90
C ASN A 18 10.39 5.83 13.93
N HIS A 19 10.40 7.12 13.58
CA HIS A 19 10.79 8.18 14.51
C HIS A 19 9.82 8.28 15.71
N LYS A 20 8.53 8.11 15.51
CA LYS A 20 7.54 8.05 16.59
C LYS A 20 7.73 6.83 17.49
N ILE A 21 8.04 5.68 16.92
CA ILE A 21 8.37 4.45 17.66
C ILE A 21 9.63 4.67 18.50
N PHE A 22 10.67 5.29 17.93
CA PHE A 22 11.89 5.64 18.65
C PHE A 22 11.62 6.56 19.86
N LYS A 23 10.75 7.56 19.70
CA LYS A 23 10.30 8.40 20.83
C LYS A 23 9.57 7.60 21.90
N ALA A 24 8.68 6.69 21.50
CA ALA A 24 7.96 5.83 22.43
C ALA A 24 8.92 4.90 23.18
N TYR A 25 9.90 4.32 22.49
CA TYR A 25 10.97 3.52 23.09
C TYR A 25 11.77 4.31 24.15
N ASN A 26 12.18 5.53 23.83
CA ASN A 26 12.88 6.39 24.79
C ASN A 26 12.03 6.77 26.03
N ASN A 27 10.70 6.67 25.89
CA ASN A 27 9.75 6.86 26.99
C ASN A 27 9.39 5.54 27.70
N GLY A 28 10.12 4.45 27.44
CA GLY A 28 9.99 3.17 28.13
C GLY A 28 9.07 2.15 27.45
N ALA A 29 8.65 2.36 26.18
CA ALA A 29 7.91 1.35 25.45
C ALA A 29 8.82 0.19 25.01
N GLU A 30 8.33 -1.04 25.16
CA GLU A 30 8.97 -2.22 24.58
C GLU A 30 8.54 -2.39 23.13
N VAL A 31 9.50 -2.78 22.26
CA VAL A 31 9.22 -3.03 20.83
C VAL A 31 9.53 -4.48 20.48
N PHE A 32 8.51 -5.16 19.96
CA PHE A 32 8.61 -6.54 19.47
C PHE A 32 8.53 -6.56 17.95
N ASN A 33 9.27 -7.47 17.33
CA ASN A 33 9.27 -7.66 15.89
C ASN A 33 9.00 -9.11 15.51
N MET A 34 8.04 -9.29 14.62
CA MET A 34 7.72 -10.55 13.98
C MET A 34 7.91 -10.41 12.47
N GLY A 35 8.68 -11.30 11.88
CA GLY A 35 9.03 -11.27 10.46
C GLY A 35 10.51 -11.56 10.27
N GLU A 36 11.14 -10.90 9.32
CA GLU A 36 12.61 -10.95 9.19
C GLU A 36 13.28 -10.20 10.35
N ASP A 37 14.51 -10.61 10.65
CA ASP A 37 15.32 -9.91 11.62
C ASP A 37 15.78 -8.57 11.03
N ILE A 38 15.30 -7.47 11.61
CA ILE A 38 15.56 -6.12 11.16
C ILE A 38 16.43 -5.37 12.18
N SER A 39 17.30 -4.50 11.69
CA SER A 39 18.09 -3.60 12.53
C SER A 39 17.48 -2.21 12.53
N LEU A 40 16.95 -1.80 13.67
CA LEU A 40 16.49 -0.43 13.94
C LEU A 40 17.52 0.33 14.79
N ASN A 41 17.36 1.65 14.90
CA ASN A 41 18.27 2.48 15.68
C ASN A 41 18.04 2.39 17.21
N TYR A 42 17.26 1.39 17.64
CA TYR A 42 16.91 1.08 19.03
C TYR A 42 16.72 -0.43 19.18
N PRO A 43 16.88 -0.97 20.40
CA PRO A 43 16.68 -2.38 20.67
C PRO A 43 15.25 -2.83 20.41
N ILE A 44 15.12 -4.02 19.81
CA ILE A 44 13.84 -4.68 19.56
C ILE A 44 13.92 -6.14 20.02
N HIS A 45 12.77 -6.68 20.38
CA HIS A 45 12.64 -8.09 20.75
C HIS A 45 12.15 -8.88 19.55
N TYR A 46 13.05 -9.61 18.90
CA TYR A 46 12.68 -10.54 17.85
C TYR A 46 11.92 -11.74 18.44
N ILE A 47 10.74 -12.09 17.88
CA ILE A 47 9.89 -13.17 18.38
C ILE A 47 9.68 -14.31 17.38
N GLY A 48 10.12 -14.17 16.14
CA GLY A 48 10.01 -15.22 15.11
C GLY A 48 9.47 -14.70 13.78
N ARG A 49 9.23 -15.64 12.85
CA ARG A 49 8.79 -15.35 11.48
C ARG A 49 7.34 -15.75 11.20
N GLN A 50 6.73 -16.49 12.10
CA GLN A 50 5.39 -17.03 11.91
C GLN A 50 4.39 -16.35 12.83
N LEU A 51 3.14 -16.24 12.41
CA LEU A 51 2.08 -15.66 13.25
C LEU A 51 1.87 -16.41 14.57
N GLU A 52 2.17 -17.70 14.59
CA GLU A 52 2.14 -18.51 15.82
C GLU A 52 3.08 -17.97 16.90
N ASP A 53 4.17 -17.30 16.50
CA ASP A 53 5.14 -16.68 17.40
C ASP A 53 4.55 -15.51 18.23
N LEU A 54 3.38 -14.98 17.80
CA LEU A 54 2.61 -14.04 18.62
C LEU A 54 2.13 -14.66 19.96
N ASN A 55 2.09 -15.99 20.06
CA ASN A 55 1.79 -16.72 21.30
C ASN A 55 3.03 -16.98 22.17
N SER A 56 4.20 -16.43 21.81
CA SER A 56 5.43 -16.61 22.59
C SER A 56 5.25 -16.15 24.05
N ASN A 57 5.85 -16.87 24.98
CA ASN A 57 5.74 -16.57 26.40
C ASN A 57 6.21 -15.16 26.76
N LYS A 58 7.24 -14.65 26.04
CA LYS A 58 7.81 -13.30 26.26
C LYS A 58 6.79 -12.24 25.89
N LEU A 59 6.19 -12.32 24.68
CA LEU A 59 5.19 -11.36 24.24
C LEU A 59 3.90 -11.46 25.07
N THR A 60 3.45 -12.68 25.39
CA THR A 60 2.26 -12.88 26.24
C THR A 60 2.42 -12.24 27.63
N LYS A 61 3.63 -12.32 28.20
CA LYS A 61 3.93 -11.65 29.48
C LYS A 61 3.89 -10.12 29.34
N ALA A 62 4.50 -9.59 28.30
CA ALA A 62 4.51 -8.14 28.03
C ALA A 62 3.09 -7.61 27.78
N LEU A 63 2.27 -8.31 27.00
CA LEU A 63 0.86 -7.96 26.75
C LEU A 63 0.02 -7.90 28.05
N LYS A 64 0.23 -8.85 28.98
CA LYS A 64 -0.48 -8.83 30.27
C LYS A 64 -0.12 -7.64 31.16
N GLN A 65 1.07 -7.08 30.99
CA GLN A 65 1.57 -5.95 31.77
C GLN A 65 1.29 -4.60 31.07
N SER A 66 1.06 -4.62 29.77
CA SER A 66 0.81 -3.43 28.97
C SER A 66 -0.58 -2.85 29.26
N LYS A 67 -0.65 -1.51 29.27
CA LYS A 67 -1.89 -0.74 29.40
C LYS A 67 -2.40 -0.22 28.06
N ASN A 68 -1.50 -0.02 27.12
CA ASN A 68 -1.82 0.55 25.81
C ASN A 68 -0.94 -0.10 24.72
N PRO A 69 -1.19 -1.39 24.42
CA PRO A 69 -0.47 -2.09 23.36
C PRO A 69 -0.90 -1.62 21.98
N LEU A 70 0.04 -1.62 21.03
CA LEU A 70 -0.15 -1.21 19.63
C LEU A 70 0.40 -2.29 18.71
N ILE A 71 -0.35 -2.64 17.67
CA ILE A 71 0.14 -3.48 16.56
C ILE A 71 0.28 -2.60 15.30
N ILE A 72 1.40 -2.77 14.59
CA ILE A 72 1.63 -2.22 13.26
C ILE A 72 1.93 -3.36 12.30
N VAL A 73 1.02 -3.56 11.35
CA VAL A 73 1.12 -4.62 10.33
C VAL A 73 1.62 -4.00 9.03
N GLY A 74 2.67 -4.56 8.49
CA GLY A 74 3.31 -4.04 7.28
C GLY A 74 2.94 -4.77 6.00
N PRO A 75 3.38 -4.22 4.86
CA PRO A 75 3.10 -4.76 3.53
C PRO A 75 3.66 -6.16 3.33
N ALA A 76 4.78 -6.51 3.97
CA ALA A 76 5.37 -7.84 3.87
C ALA A 76 4.44 -8.94 4.39
N TYR A 77 3.63 -8.64 5.40
CA TYR A 77 2.57 -9.54 5.85
C TYR A 77 1.33 -9.46 4.97
N LEU A 78 0.84 -8.26 4.68
CA LEU A 78 -0.39 -8.04 3.92
C LEU A 78 -0.35 -8.63 2.50
N ASN A 79 0.80 -8.57 1.83
CA ASN A 79 0.98 -9.11 0.49
C ASN A 79 1.03 -10.65 0.45
N ASN A 80 1.26 -11.29 1.59
CA ASN A 80 1.37 -12.75 1.70
C ASN A 80 0.16 -13.41 2.37
N ILE A 81 -0.87 -12.65 2.73
CA ILE A 81 -2.13 -13.20 3.23
C ILE A 81 -2.80 -14.01 2.12
N LYS A 82 -2.97 -15.31 2.35
CA LYS A 82 -3.60 -16.22 1.39
C LYS A 82 -5.11 -16.33 1.57
N SER A 83 -5.62 -16.01 2.75
CA SER A 83 -7.04 -16.12 3.07
C SER A 83 -7.53 -14.97 3.95
N ALA A 84 -8.82 -14.66 3.87
CA ALA A 84 -9.48 -13.74 4.79
C ALA A 84 -9.39 -14.24 6.25
N ASP A 85 -9.38 -15.55 6.46
CA ASP A 85 -9.33 -16.18 7.79
C ASP A 85 -8.05 -15.80 8.57
N THR A 86 -6.93 -15.61 7.85
CA THR A 86 -5.66 -15.17 8.47
C THR A 86 -5.76 -13.74 9.01
N LEU A 87 -6.44 -12.85 8.28
CA LEU A 87 -6.67 -11.48 8.74
C LEU A 87 -7.66 -11.46 9.90
N GLU A 88 -8.76 -12.23 9.82
CA GLU A 88 -9.73 -12.40 10.92
C GLU A 88 -9.05 -12.94 12.19
N SER A 89 -8.10 -13.86 12.04
CA SER A 89 -7.30 -14.38 13.15
C SER A 89 -6.48 -13.29 13.84
N LEU A 90 -5.90 -12.37 13.08
CA LEU A 90 -5.16 -11.21 13.64
C LEU A 90 -6.10 -10.25 14.39
N PHE A 91 -7.28 -9.98 13.85
CA PHE A 91 -8.30 -9.16 14.52
C PHE A 91 -8.77 -9.84 15.83
N SER A 92 -9.03 -11.15 15.81
CA SER A 92 -9.42 -11.91 16.99
C SER A 92 -8.32 -11.91 18.07
N PHE A 93 -7.04 -12.02 17.65
CA PHE A 93 -5.89 -11.87 18.55
C PHE A 93 -5.84 -10.47 19.18
N ALA A 94 -6.02 -9.41 18.36
CA ALA A 94 -6.01 -8.03 18.83
C ALA A 94 -7.15 -7.75 19.82
N LYS A 95 -8.35 -8.25 19.56
CA LYS A 95 -9.52 -8.12 20.45
C LYS A 95 -9.28 -8.84 21.77
N LYS A 96 -8.81 -10.11 21.73
CA LYS A 96 -8.51 -10.91 22.94
C LYS A 96 -7.48 -10.23 23.85
N ASN A 97 -6.52 -9.54 23.27
CA ASN A 97 -5.46 -8.85 24.01
C ASN A 97 -5.77 -7.37 24.28
N LYS A 98 -7.02 -6.92 24.07
CA LYS A 98 -7.47 -5.54 24.30
C LYS A 98 -6.67 -4.48 23.53
N ILE A 99 -6.18 -4.85 22.36
CA ILE A 99 -5.55 -3.93 21.40
C ILE A 99 -6.63 -3.20 20.61
N ILE A 100 -7.76 -3.90 20.42
CA ILE A 100 -9.01 -3.34 19.89
C ILE A 100 -10.10 -3.57 20.92
N ASP A 101 -10.84 -2.52 21.25
CA ASP A 101 -12.07 -2.58 22.06
C ASP A 101 -13.05 -1.48 21.59
N ASP A 102 -14.18 -1.30 22.29
CA ASP A 102 -15.21 -0.31 21.94
C ASP A 102 -14.72 1.15 21.96
N LYS A 103 -13.55 1.43 22.53
CA LYS A 103 -13.01 2.79 22.71
C LYS A 103 -11.69 2.99 21.98
N THR A 104 -10.96 1.93 21.73
CA THR A 104 -9.61 1.96 21.17
C THR A 104 -9.45 1.03 20.00
N ASN A 105 -8.83 1.51 18.95
CA ASN A 105 -8.37 0.70 17.82
C ASN A 105 -6.87 0.94 17.62
N ASN A 106 -6.06 0.09 18.24
CA ASN A 106 -4.62 0.14 18.17
C ASN A 106 -4.01 -0.90 17.20
N LEU A 107 -4.81 -1.43 16.27
CA LEU A 107 -4.33 -2.26 15.16
C LEU A 107 -4.23 -1.40 13.91
N ASN A 108 -3.02 -1.19 13.42
CA ASN A 108 -2.72 -0.31 12.30
C ASN A 108 -2.09 -1.08 11.15
N PHE A 109 -2.42 -0.70 9.92
CA PHE A 109 -1.92 -1.31 8.70
C PHE A 109 -1.12 -0.28 7.89
N LEU A 110 0.13 -0.60 7.55
CA LEU A 110 0.93 0.20 6.64
C LEU A 110 0.68 -0.24 5.20
N ASN A 111 0.43 0.73 4.34
CA ASN A 111 0.25 0.49 2.92
C ASN A 111 1.49 0.89 2.14
N SER A 112 1.86 0.11 1.12
CA SER A 112 3.01 0.38 0.26
C SER A 112 2.77 1.49 -0.76
N HIS A 113 1.51 1.85 -1.02
CA HIS A 113 1.15 2.84 -2.04
C HIS A 113 0.35 4.00 -1.45
N ALA A 114 0.64 5.21 -1.93
CA ALA A 114 -0.11 6.39 -1.57
C ALA A 114 -1.59 6.25 -1.94
N SER A 115 -2.46 6.72 -1.04
CA SER A 115 -3.93 6.67 -1.22
C SER A 115 -4.55 5.27 -1.40
N ARG A 116 -3.89 4.21 -0.94
CA ARG A 116 -4.50 2.86 -0.94
C ARG A 116 -5.82 2.83 -0.18
N VAL A 117 -5.91 3.57 0.93
CA VAL A 117 -7.17 3.73 1.70
C VAL A 117 -8.25 4.38 0.82
N GLY A 118 -7.91 5.42 0.05
CA GLY A 118 -8.85 6.04 -0.89
C GLY A 118 -9.35 5.07 -1.95
N GLN A 119 -8.50 4.22 -2.50
CA GLN A 119 -8.91 3.18 -3.45
C GLN A 119 -9.89 2.18 -2.83
N LEU A 120 -9.65 1.76 -1.59
CA LEU A 120 -10.55 0.85 -0.87
C LEU A 120 -11.91 1.51 -0.60
N LEU A 121 -11.92 2.80 -0.25
CA LEU A 121 -13.15 3.58 -0.07
C LEU A 121 -13.97 3.71 -1.35
N LEU A 122 -13.31 3.84 -2.50
CA LEU A 122 -13.96 3.84 -3.81
C LEU A 122 -14.50 2.45 -4.21
N GLY A 123 -14.32 1.44 -3.38
CA GLY A 123 -14.81 0.11 -3.65
C GLY A 123 -13.92 -0.74 -4.56
N ASN A 124 -12.65 -0.41 -4.70
CA ASN A 124 -11.67 -1.26 -5.38
C ASN A 124 -11.38 -2.52 -4.55
N THR A 125 -12.38 -3.38 -4.46
CA THR A 125 -12.36 -4.62 -3.69
C THR A 125 -12.88 -5.78 -4.52
N SER A 126 -12.63 -7.00 -4.09
CA SER A 126 -13.12 -8.22 -4.77
C SER A 126 -14.65 -8.29 -4.90
N LYS A 127 -15.40 -7.60 -4.04
CA LYS A 127 -16.87 -7.50 -4.14
C LYS A 127 -17.32 -6.77 -5.41
N ASN A 128 -16.49 -5.90 -5.97
CA ASN A 128 -16.77 -5.12 -7.17
C ASN A 128 -16.00 -5.66 -8.39
N ASN A 129 -15.76 -6.96 -8.46
CA ASN A 129 -14.97 -7.65 -9.50
C ASN A 129 -13.51 -7.19 -9.59
N CYS A 130 -12.99 -6.52 -8.56
CA CYS A 130 -11.58 -6.20 -8.48
C CYS A 130 -10.80 -7.43 -8.00
N GLN A 131 -10.00 -8.00 -8.88
CA GLN A 131 -9.13 -9.14 -8.55
C GLN A 131 -7.72 -8.65 -8.17
N PRO A 132 -7.02 -9.35 -7.26
CA PRO A 132 -5.61 -9.12 -7.06
C PRO A 132 -4.84 -9.30 -8.37
N PHE A 133 -3.88 -8.43 -8.63
CA PHE A 133 -3.12 -8.45 -9.89
C PHE A 133 -2.48 -9.81 -10.18
N SER A 134 -2.02 -10.49 -9.15
CA SER A 134 -1.40 -11.83 -9.24
C SER A 134 -2.37 -12.95 -9.61
N SER A 135 -3.69 -12.72 -9.52
CA SER A 135 -4.72 -13.73 -9.83
C SER A 135 -5.38 -13.52 -11.19
N ILE A 136 -5.04 -12.44 -11.90
CA ILE A 136 -5.62 -12.16 -13.22
C ILE A 136 -4.94 -13.03 -14.28
N ASN A 137 -5.74 -13.82 -14.98
CA ASN A 137 -5.29 -14.49 -16.20
C ASN A 137 -5.44 -13.55 -17.39
N TYR A 138 -4.38 -12.85 -17.74
CA TYR A 138 -4.39 -11.82 -18.79
C TYR A 138 -4.66 -12.40 -20.20
N GLN A 139 -4.41 -13.68 -20.41
CA GLN A 139 -4.66 -14.35 -21.69
C GLN A 139 -6.16 -14.50 -22.01
N GLU A 140 -7.03 -14.26 -21.04
CA GLU A 140 -8.49 -14.26 -21.23
C GLU A 140 -9.02 -12.91 -21.75
N TYR A 141 -8.15 -11.91 -21.91
CA TYR A 141 -8.54 -10.57 -22.34
C TYR A 141 -7.87 -10.19 -23.66
N ASP A 142 -8.65 -9.68 -24.61
CA ASP A 142 -8.15 -9.15 -25.88
C ASP A 142 -7.41 -7.81 -25.70
N LEU A 143 -7.83 -7.02 -24.71
CA LEU A 143 -7.30 -5.69 -24.41
C LEU A 143 -7.07 -5.50 -22.91
N VAL A 144 -5.91 -4.97 -22.55
CA VAL A 144 -5.60 -4.52 -21.19
C VAL A 144 -5.20 -3.05 -21.20
N MET A 145 -5.87 -2.25 -20.39
CA MET A 145 -5.52 -0.86 -20.11
C MET A 145 -4.85 -0.74 -18.74
N SER A 146 -3.59 -0.34 -18.71
CA SER A 146 -2.79 -0.23 -17.49
C SER A 146 -2.57 1.23 -17.12
N PHE A 147 -2.92 1.60 -15.90
CA PHE A 147 -2.74 2.95 -15.37
C PHE A 147 -1.58 2.97 -14.37
N SER A 148 -0.42 3.47 -14.83
CA SER A 148 0.82 3.63 -14.04
C SER A 148 1.20 2.38 -13.22
N SER A 149 1.10 1.19 -13.82
CA SER A 149 1.39 -0.07 -13.15
C SER A 149 2.73 -0.62 -13.59
N GLU A 150 3.70 -0.65 -12.68
CA GLU A 150 5.01 -1.28 -12.88
C GLU A 150 4.95 -2.82 -12.89
N VAL A 151 3.82 -3.40 -12.49
CA VAL A 151 3.69 -4.85 -12.22
C VAL A 151 3.51 -5.68 -13.50
N ILE A 152 3.35 -5.03 -14.64
CA ILE A 152 3.14 -5.70 -15.92
C ILE A 152 4.48 -6.08 -16.54
N SER A 153 4.91 -7.34 -16.34
CA SER A 153 6.12 -7.86 -16.98
C SER A 153 5.83 -8.40 -18.39
N LYS A 154 6.87 -8.42 -19.23
CA LYS A 154 6.82 -8.92 -20.63
C LYS A 154 6.21 -10.33 -20.77
N ASN A 155 6.30 -11.15 -19.74
CA ASN A 155 5.87 -12.54 -19.79
C ASN A 155 4.36 -12.75 -19.57
N CYS A 156 3.64 -11.72 -19.09
CA CYS A 156 2.22 -11.85 -18.76
C CYS A 156 1.28 -11.72 -19.96
N PHE A 157 1.74 -11.21 -21.13
CA PHE A 157 0.86 -10.75 -22.20
C PHE A 157 1.38 -11.13 -23.59
N LYS A 158 1.28 -12.40 -23.98
CA LYS A 158 1.78 -12.77 -25.33
C LYS A 158 0.85 -12.32 -26.45
N ASP A 159 -0.46 -12.43 -26.27
CA ASP A 159 -1.45 -12.24 -27.33
C ASP A 159 -2.49 -11.14 -27.01
N THR A 160 -2.37 -10.44 -25.88
CA THR A 160 -3.26 -9.39 -25.44
C THR A 160 -2.76 -8.01 -25.90
N TYR A 161 -3.63 -7.18 -26.46
CA TYR A 161 -3.30 -5.81 -26.83
C TYR A 161 -3.17 -4.93 -25.56
N LYS A 162 -2.11 -4.13 -25.48
CA LYS A 162 -1.73 -3.40 -24.25
C LYS A 162 -1.70 -1.90 -24.47
N VAL A 163 -2.50 -1.17 -23.72
CA VAL A 163 -2.48 0.29 -23.64
C VAL A 163 -1.97 0.72 -22.26
N TYR A 164 -0.90 1.46 -22.25
CA TYR A 164 -0.30 1.99 -21.03
C TYR A 164 -0.58 3.48 -20.86
N PHE A 165 -1.06 3.86 -19.69
CA PHE A 165 -1.26 5.24 -19.25
C PHE A 165 -0.23 5.56 -18.16
N GLY A 166 0.68 6.50 -18.41
CA GLY A 166 1.70 6.82 -17.42
C GLY A 166 2.54 8.05 -17.78
N HIS A 167 3.42 8.42 -16.86
CA HIS A 167 4.22 9.66 -16.94
C HIS A 167 5.73 9.42 -17.02
N HIS A 168 6.22 8.22 -16.70
CA HIS A 168 7.62 7.82 -16.80
C HIS A 168 7.71 6.46 -17.49
N GLY A 169 8.86 6.23 -18.18
CA GLY A 169 9.13 4.94 -18.77
C GLY A 169 9.42 3.90 -17.67
N ASP A 170 8.64 2.83 -17.67
CA ASP A 170 8.80 1.67 -16.80
C ASP A 170 8.63 0.38 -17.60
N GLU A 171 8.63 -0.78 -16.92
CA GLU A 171 8.42 -2.06 -17.60
C GLU A 171 7.06 -2.15 -18.30
N GLY A 172 6.03 -1.53 -17.73
CA GLY A 172 4.69 -1.47 -18.33
C GLY A 172 4.69 -0.70 -19.65
N ALA A 173 5.35 0.46 -19.67
CA ALA A 173 5.51 1.27 -20.89
C ALA A 173 6.31 0.53 -21.97
N MET A 174 7.38 -0.18 -21.58
CA MET A 174 8.21 -0.96 -22.52
C MET A 174 7.49 -2.16 -23.13
N CYS A 175 6.48 -2.68 -22.46
CA CYS A 175 5.71 -3.84 -22.92
C CYS A 175 4.43 -3.45 -23.68
N ALA A 176 4.04 -2.17 -23.66
CA ALA A 176 2.81 -1.69 -24.24
C ALA A 176 2.88 -1.58 -25.77
N ASP A 177 1.74 -1.84 -26.42
CA ASP A 177 1.54 -1.61 -27.86
C ASP A 177 1.22 -0.12 -28.12
N ILE A 178 0.53 0.55 -27.17
CA ILE A 178 0.28 1.99 -27.19
C ILE A 178 0.63 2.58 -25.82
N VAL A 179 1.34 3.72 -25.82
CA VAL A 179 1.61 4.51 -24.64
C VAL A 179 0.89 5.84 -24.74
N LEU A 180 0.01 6.12 -23.77
CA LEU A 180 -0.72 7.38 -23.64
C LEU A 180 -0.13 8.17 -22.45
N PRO A 181 0.52 9.33 -22.71
CA PRO A 181 1.14 10.10 -21.64
C PRO A 181 0.08 10.73 -20.73
N THR A 182 0.25 10.55 -19.42
CA THR A 182 -0.61 11.14 -18.39
C THR A 182 0.19 12.02 -17.44
N PRO A 183 -0.46 12.95 -16.72
CA PRO A 183 0.23 13.87 -15.83
C PRO A 183 0.79 13.14 -14.60
N LEU A 184 1.89 13.65 -14.08
CA LEU A 184 2.38 13.33 -12.75
C LEU A 184 1.40 13.88 -11.68
N TYR A 185 1.47 13.37 -10.47
CA TYR A 185 0.61 13.81 -9.35
C TYR A 185 0.74 15.32 -9.04
N THR A 186 1.87 15.96 -9.37
CA THR A 186 2.08 17.41 -9.24
C THR A 186 1.46 18.23 -10.39
N GLU A 187 1.05 17.57 -11.48
CA GLU A 187 0.51 18.18 -12.69
C GLU A 187 -1.01 18.02 -12.82
N LYS A 188 -1.65 17.41 -11.83
CA LYS A 188 -3.11 17.21 -11.77
C LYS A 188 -3.66 17.45 -10.37
N ASN A 189 -4.97 17.74 -10.30
CA ASN A 189 -5.68 17.80 -9.04
C ASN A 189 -6.05 16.37 -8.59
N GLY A 190 -6.04 16.12 -7.29
CA GLY A 190 -6.40 14.82 -6.76
C GLY A 190 -6.82 14.84 -5.31
N ILE A 191 -7.38 13.75 -4.84
CA ILE A 191 -7.67 13.50 -3.43
C ILE A 191 -6.85 12.28 -3.00
N PHE A 192 -6.07 12.45 -1.96
CA PHE A 192 -5.29 11.37 -1.34
C PHE A 192 -5.83 11.12 0.05
N VAL A 193 -6.09 9.87 0.37
CA VAL A 193 -6.48 9.45 1.71
C VAL A 193 -5.29 8.78 2.37
N ASN A 194 -4.83 9.33 3.50
CA ASN A 194 -3.70 8.77 4.22
C ASN A 194 -4.12 7.51 5.02
N ILE A 195 -3.16 6.89 5.69
CA ILE A 195 -3.39 5.66 6.45
C ILE A 195 -4.32 5.84 7.66
N GLU A 196 -4.51 7.07 8.14
CA GLU A 196 -5.46 7.41 9.22
C GLU A 196 -6.90 7.54 8.70
N GLY A 197 -7.13 7.43 7.38
CA GLY A 197 -8.44 7.71 6.79
C GLY A 197 -8.72 9.20 6.59
N ARG A 198 -7.69 10.05 6.51
CA ARG A 198 -7.83 11.50 6.33
C ARG A 198 -7.73 11.88 4.85
N PRO A 199 -8.82 12.36 4.22
CA PRO A 199 -8.77 12.89 2.87
C PRO A 199 -8.01 14.22 2.84
N GLN A 200 -7.13 14.36 1.86
CA GLN A 200 -6.32 15.56 1.63
C GLN A 200 -6.38 15.91 0.16
N GLU A 201 -6.63 17.19 -0.14
CA GLU A 201 -6.64 17.67 -1.50
C GLU A 201 -5.21 18.04 -1.94
N ALA A 202 -4.77 17.43 -3.05
CA ALA A 202 -3.57 17.84 -3.78
C ALA A 202 -3.97 18.73 -4.94
N LYS A 203 -3.39 19.93 -5.01
CA LYS A 203 -3.62 20.88 -6.09
C LYS A 203 -2.50 20.80 -7.10
N LYS A 204 -2.86 20.93 -8.36
CA LYS A 204 -1.93 21.04 -9.47
C LYS A 204 -0.95 22.19 -9.25
N CYS A 205 0.36 21.94 -9.35
CA CYS A 205 1.42 22.93 -9.21
C CYS A 205 1.79 23.56 -10.55
N HIS A 206 1.76 22.78 -11.63
CA HIS A 206 2.08 23.24 -12.99
C HIS A 206 1.31 22.42 -14.03
N ASN A 207 1.31 22.90 -15.27
CA ASN A 207 0.64 22.19 -16.36
C ASN A 207 1.40 20.92 -16.76
N PRO A 208 0.68 19.89 -17.25
CA PRO A 208 1.31 18.71 -17.81
C PRO A 208 2.28 19.04 -18.94
N ILE A 209 3.31 18.23 -19.10
CA ILE A 209 4.34 18.41 -20.13
C ILE A 209 3.89 17.76 -21.46
N GLY A 210 4.12 18.44 -22.56
CA GLY A 210 3.89 17.90 -23.90
C GLY A 210 2.42 17.60 -24.18
N LEU A 211 2.14 16.35 -24.57
CA LEU A 211 0.79 15.86 -24.91
C LEU A 211 0.08 15.15 -23.74
N ALA A 212 0.64 15.19 -22.55
CA ALA A 212 0.05 14.51 -21.39
C ALA A 212 -1.33 15.10 -21.05
N LYS A 213 -2.32 14.22 -20.93
CA LYS A 213 -3.71 14.54 -20.56
C LYS A 213 -4.13 13.75 -19.34
N GLU A 214 -4.96 14.33 -18.49
CA GLU A 214 -5.54 13.63 -17.34
C GLU A 214 -6.32 12.39 -17.80
N GLU A 215 -6.20 11.30 -17.07
CA GLU A 215 -6.72 9.98 -17.44
C GLU A 215 -8.23 10.00 -17.74
N TRP A 216 -8.98 10.75 -16.94
CA TRP A 216 -10.43 10.89 -17.15
C TRP A 216 -10.79 11.61 -18.45
N THR A 217 -9.96 12.57 -18.90
CA THR A 217 -10.18 13.26 -20.18
C THR A 217 -9.89 12.35 -21.38
N ILE A 218 -8.86 11.50 -21.28
CA ILE A 218 -8.57 10.50 -22.29
C ILE A 218 -9.72 9.48 -22.37
N LEU A 219 -10.22 9.02 -21.24
CA LEU A 219 -11.36 8.09 -21.20
C LEU A 219 -12.63 8.71 -21.78
N LYS A 220 -12.88 10.00 -21.53
CA LYS A 220 -13.98 10.75 -22.13
C LYS A 220 -13.85 10.81 -23.65
N GLU A 221 -12.69 11.18 -24.16
CA GLU A 221 -12.43 11.22 -25.60
C GLU A 221 -12.60 9.85 -26.24
N LEU A 222 -12.10 8.79 -25.59
CA LEU A 222 -12.25 7.42 -26.04
C LEU A 222 -13.73 6.99 -26.07
N SER A 223 -14.50 7.30 -25.03
CA SER A 223 -15.93 6.95 -24.98
C SER A 223 -16.72 7.65 -26.11
N ASN A 224 -16.39 8.90 -26.42
CA ASN A 224 -17.00 9.63 -27.53
C ASN A 224 -16.72 8.94 -28.88
N GLN A 225 -15.46 8.48 -29.09
CA GLN A 225 -15.11 7.76 -30.33
C GLN A 225 -15.82 6.42 -30.46
N LEU A 226 -16.08 5.77 -29.34
CA LEU A 226 -16.79 4.49 -29.27
C LEU A 226 -18.32 4.66 -29.21
N SER A 227 -18.84 5.88 -29.27
CA SER A 227 -20.27 6.20 -29.12
C SER A 227 -20.87 5.66 -27.80
N LEU A 228 -20.06 5.63 -26.75
CA LEU A 228 -20.48 5.30 -25.40
C LEU A 228 -20.90 6.56 -24.65
N SER A 229 -21.88 6.45 -23.74
CA SER A 229 -22.24 7.58 -22.88
C SER A 229 -21.20 7.75 -21.77
N PHE A 230 -20.70 8.96 -21.62
CA PHE A 230 -19.81 9.34 -20.53
C PHE A 230 -20.37 10.59 -19.85
N GLU A 231 -20.89 10.45 -18.64
CA GLU A 231 -21.67 11.47 -17.97
C GLU A 231 -20.83 12.66 -17.42
N ILE A 232 -19.49 12.58 -17.50
CA ILE A 232 -18.57 13.56 -16.93
C ILE A 232 -18.05 14.45 -18.06
N GLU A 233 -18.48 15.71 -18.07
CA GLU A 233 -18.07 16.68 -19.07
C GLU A 233 -16.93 17.59 -18.60
N SER A 234 -16.86 17.85 -17.28
CA SER A 234 -15.89 18.74 -16.66
C SER A 234 -15.30 18.14 -15.38
N PHE A 235 -14.24 18.75 -14.86
CA PHE A 235 -13.69 18.40 -13.55
C PHE A 235 -14.69 18.67 -12.42
N GLU A 236 -15.51 19.68 -12.55
CA GLU A 236 -16.58 20.01 -11.62
C GLU A 236 -17.66 18.93 -11.58
N ASP A 237 -18.01 18.32 -12.74
CA ASP A 237 -18.95 17.19 -12.79
C ASP A 237 -18.35 15.96 -12.09
N LEU A 238 -17.07 15.68 -12.35
CA LEU A 238 -16.35 14.59 -11.66
C LEU A 238 -16.38 14.78 -10.14
N ARG A 239 -16.13 15.98 -9.66
CA ARG A 239 -16.17 16.33 -8.24
C ARG A 239 -17.59 16.24 -7.67
N SER A 240 -18.59 16.69 -8.41
CA SER A 240 -20.00 16.58 -8.01
C SER A 240 -20.45 15.14 -7.87
N LYS A 241 -20.06 14.28 -8.82
CA LYS A 241 -20.36 12.86 -8.79
C LYS A 241 -19.68 12.19 -7.60
N LEU A 242 -18.37 12.46 -7.39
CA LEU A 242 -17.62 11.95 -6.26
C LEU A 242 -18.27 12.38 -4.92
N SER A 243 -18.68 13.64 -4.80
CA SER A 243 -19.32 14.17 -3.58
C SER A 243 -20.66 13.49 -3.28
N LYS A 244 -21.41 13.09 -4.30
CA LYS A 244 -22.71 12.39 -4.14
C LYS A 244 -22.51 10.92 -3.76
N GLU A 245 -21.57 10.23 -4.42
CA GLU A 245 -21.38 8.79 -4.23
C GLU A 245 -20.51 8.49 -3.01
N PHE A 246 -19.52 9.34 -2.73
CA PHE A 246 -18.52 9.16 -1.67
C PHE A 246 -18.35 10.45 -0.84
N PRO A 247 -19.37 10.90 -0.10
CA PRO A 247 -19.34 12.18 0.62
C PRO A 247 -18.21 12.26 1.65
N ASP A 248 -17.79 11.14 2.21
CA ASP A 248 -16.70 11.12 3.20
C ASP A 248 -15.35 11.52 2.62
N LEU A 249 -15.11 11.29 1.34
CA LEU A 249 -13.89 11.73 0.65
C LEU A 249 -13.79 13.26 0.52
N MET A 250 -14.91 13.97 0.72
CA MET A 250 -14.96 15.44 0.69
C MET A 250 -14.76 16.08 2.06
N LYS A 251 -14.69 15.29 3.14
CA LYS A 251 -14.40 15.75 4.51
C LYS A 251 -12.90 16.00 4.70
N PHE A 252 -12.36 16.97 3.96
CA PHE A 252 -10.92 17.24 3.97
C PHE A 252 -10.40 17.52 5.38
N GLN A 253 -9.21 17.01 5.67
CA GLN A 253 -8.50 17.12 6.95
C GLN A 253 -9.19 16.45 8.16
N GLN A 254 -10.34 15.80 7.97
CA GLN A 254 -11.01 15.03 9.01
C GLN A 254 -10.67 13.54 8.86
N ILE A 255 -10.58 12.83 9.96
CA ILE A 255 -10.43 11.37 9.94
C ILE A 255 -11.82 10.77 9.67
N ILE A 256 -11.90 9.90 8.66
CA ILE A 256 -13.12 9.14 8.37
C ILE A 256 -13.23 8.02 9.41
N GLU A 257 -14.32 8.04 10.17
CA GLU A 257 -14.62 6.97 11.12
C GLU A 257 -15.24 5.78 10.36
N PHE A 258 -14.65 4.61 10.54
CA PHE A 258 -15.18 3.36 10.00
C PHE A 258 -15.97 2.65 11.09
N SER A 259 -17.22 2.27 10.79
CA SER A 259 -17.98 1.39 11.66
C SER A 259 -17.52 -0.06 11.48
N GLU A 260 -17.12 -0.71 12.56
CA GLU A 260 -16.86 -2.15 12.55
C GLU A 260 -18.18 -2.93 12.45
N ASN A 261 -18.45 -3.51 11.30
CA ASN A 261 -19.58 -4.44 11.11
C ASN A 261 -19.16 -5.91 11.14
N SER A 262 -17.96 -6.22 11.61
CA SER A 262 -17.41 -7.58 11.57
C SER A 262 -17.38 -8.20 12.96
N ASN A 263 -17.94 -9.41 13.07
CA ASN A 263 -17.90 -10.18 14.30
C ASN A 263 -16.63 -11.04 14.31
N PHE A 264 -15.56 -10.56 15.00
CA PHE A 264 -14.26 -11.22 15.10
C PHE A 264 -14.16 -12.14 16.34
N ASP A 265 -15.25 -12.79 16.76
CA ASP A 265 -15.27 -13.63 17.97
C ASP A 265 -14.87 -15.10 17.71
N LYS A 266 -14.39 -15.41 16.50
CA LYS A 266 -13.90 -16.75 16.16
C LYS A 266 -12.56 -17.05 16.83
N PRO A 267 -12.30 -18.32 17.20
CA PRO A 267 -10.96 -18.73 17.60
C PRO A 267 -10.00 -18.50 16.44
N TYR A 268 -8.87 -17.82 16.72
CA TYR A 268 -7.88 -17.57 15.69
C TYR A 268 -7.00 -18.80 15.45
N ASN A 269 -6.74 -19.06 14.17
CA ASN A 269 -5.78 -20.02 13.70
C ASN A 269 -4.86 -19.33 12.70
N PHE A 270 -3.55 -19.36 12.96
CA PHE A 270 -2.59 -18.69 12.11
C PHE A 270 -2.05 -19.66 11.05
N GLU A 271 -2.24 -19.32 9.79
CA GLU A 271 -1.60 -20.02 8.69
C GLU A 271 -0.15 -19.56 8.53
N ASN A 272 0.73 -20.51 8.21
CA ASN A 272 2.12 -20.22 7.92
C ASN A 272 2.22 -19.41 6.61
N CYS A 273 2.75 -18.20 6.68
CA CYS A 273 3.08 -17.38 5.52
C CYS A 273 4.54 -16.94 5.59
N SER A 274 5.24 -17.00 4.46
CA SER A 274 6.57 -16.43 4.36
C SER A 274 6.46 -14.90 4.26
N ILE A 275 7.24 -14.20 5.06
CA ILE A 275 7.28 -12.75 5.08
C ILE A 275 8.53 -12.31 4.34
N SER A 276 8.35 -11.55 3.25
CA SER A 276 9.44 -10.90 2.51
C SER A 276 9.16 -9.40 2.41
N TYR A 277 10.16 -8.58 2.70
CA TYR A 277 9.97 -7.13 2.63
C TYR A 277 9.91 -6.64 1.18
N PRO A 278 8.91 -5.82 0.82
CA PRO A 278 8.71 -5.35 -0.55
C PRO A 278 9.74 -4.31 -0.99
N ILE A 279 10.42 -3.65 -0.05
CA ILE A 279 11.41 -2.62 -0.36
C ILE A 279 12.81 -3.22 -0.26
N GLU A 280 13.36 -3.65 -1.37
CA GLU A 280 14.74 -4.13 -1.49
C GLU A 280 15.73 -2.98 -1.58
N ASN A 281 15.35 -1.91 -2.26
CA ASN A 281 16.17 -0.74 -2.49
C ASN A 281 15.43 0.55 -2.10
N PHE A 282 15.82 1.13 -0.98
CA PHE A 282 15.20 2.36 -0.44
C PHE A 282 15.30 3.55 -1.40
N TYR A 283 16.35 3.64 -2.20
CA TYR A 283 16.57 4.76 -3.11
C TYR A 283 15.83 4.64 -4.44
N MET A 284 15.29 3.45 -4.75
CA MET A 284 14.59 3.15 -6.00
C MET A 284 13.24 2.48 -5.73
N SER A 285 12.43 3.07 -4.87
CA SER A 285 11.15 2.50 -4.42
C SER A 285 9.96 2.80 -5.33
N ASP A 286 10.08 3.79 -6.21
CA ASP A 286 9.01 4.20 -7.13
C ASP A 286 9.56 4.58 -8.51
N VAL A 287 8.67 4.75 -9.49
CA VAL A 287 9.05 5.01 -10.89
C VAL A 287 9.83 6.32 -11.06
N ILE A 288 9.60 7.33 -10.21
CA ILE A 288 10.32 8.61 -10.29
C ILE A 288 11.73 8.43 -9.79
N SER A 289 11.90 7.81 -8.62
CA SER A 289 13.22 7.56 -8.03
C SER A 289 14.05 6.61 -8.89
N LYS A 290 13.45 5.60 -9.52
CA LYS A 290 14.10 4.69 -10.49
C LYS A 290 14.66 5.42 -11.71
N ASN A 291 14.04 6.53 -12.13
CA ASN A 291 14.51 7.37 -13.24
C ASN A 291 15.45 8.50 -12.79
N SER A 292 15.79 8.59 -11.51
CA SER A 292 16.68 9.64 -10.97
C SER A 292 18.14 9.25 -11.01
N ILE A 293 18.97 10.00 -11.72
CA ILE A 293 20.43 9.82 -11.73
C ILE A 293 21.03 9.96 -10.32
N THR A 294 20.48 10.86 -9.49
CA THR A 294 20.93 11.05 -8.11
C THR A 294 20.64 9.82 -7.27
N MET A 295 19.47 9.22 -7.40
CA MET A 295 19.12 8.00 -6.67
C MET A 295 19.97 6.80 -7.11
N ALA A 296 20.27 6.69 -8.41
CA ALA A 296 21.21 5.68 -8.92
C ALA A 296 22.59 5.80 -8.26
N LYS A 297 23.13 7.01 -8.16
CA LYS A 297 24.39 7.26 -7.44
C LYS A 297 24.34 6.90 -5.96
N CYS A 298 23.21 7.18 -5.28
CA CYS A 298 23.02 6.77 -3.88
C CYS A 298 23.07 5.24 -3.74
N VAL A 299 22.49 4.50 -4.69
CA VAL A 299 22.58 3.03 -4.71
C VAL A 299 24.03 2.55 -4.83
N GLU A 300 24.78 3.13 -5.77
CA GLU A 300 26.18 2.75 -6.02
C GLU A 300 27.12 3.05 -4.84
N GLU A 301 26.89 4.16 -4.14
CA GLU A 301 27.77 4.65 -3.08
C GLU A 301 27.41 4.13 -1.68
N ILE A 302 26.11 3.92 -1.40
CA ILE A 302 25.62 3.68 -0.04
C ILE A 302 25.21 2.23 0.19
N LEU A 303 24.59 1.58 -0.81
CA LEU A 303 24.21 0.18 -0.65
C LEU A 303 25.42 -0.75 -0.81
N PRO A 304 25.56 -1.77 0.05
CA PRO A 304 26.61 -2.76 -0.12
C PRO A 304 26.44 -3.44 -1.49
N LYS A 305 27.51 -3.43 -2.29
CA LYS A 305 27.53 -4.16 -3.55
C LYS A 305 27.25 -5.64 -3.25
N PRO A 306 26.34 -6.30 -3.97
CA PRO A 306 26.17 -7.73 -3.82
C PRO A 306 27.54 -8.37 -4.04
N LEU A 307 27.94 -9.25 -3.12
CA LEU A 307 29.13 -10.06 -3.27
C LEU A 307 28.98 -10.79 -4.61
N MET A 308 29.75 -10.37 -5.63
CA MET A 308 29.86 -11.15 -6.84
C MET A 308 30.33 -12.54 -6.41
N GLU A 309 29.47 -13.54 -6.52
CA GLU A 309 29.90 -14.92 -6.43
C GLU A 309 31.04 -15.07 -7.43
N LYS A 310 32.22 -15.29 -6.90
CA LYS A 310 33.36 -15.72 -7.71
C LYS A 310 33.01 -17.10 -8.24
N THR A 311 32.39 -17.12 -9.41
CA THR A 311 32.37 -18.35 -10.23
C THR A 311 33.83 -18.67 -10.57
N ALA A 312 34.38 -19.63 -9.86
CA ALA A 312 35.64 -20.30 -10.20
C ALA A 312 35.35 -21.30 -11.31
#